data_f46003722aa1c8597ea6e1fb5c5bfc59
#
_entry.id   f46003722aa1c8597ea6e1fb5c5bfc59
#
_cell.length_a   1.000
_cell.length_b   1.000
_cell.length_c   1.000
_cell.angle_alpha   90.00
_cell.angle_beta   90.00
_cell.angle_gamma   90.00
#
_symmetry.space_group_name_H-M   'P 1'
#
loop_
_entity.id
_entity.type
_entity.pdbx_description
1 polymer ?
#
loop_
_entity_poly.entity_id
_entity_poly.type
_entity_poly.pdbx_seq_one_letter_code
_entity_poly.pdbx_strand_id
1 'polypeptide(L)'
;MDPGLSNAVLSVFVDLHQKGKIYRGIRMVNWDPKGQTALSDDEVIMKEVASKLYYINYRIEGTTDQFLTIATTRPETIMADVAICINPEDPRFTHLKGKRAIIPLINRSIPIIEDSYVDMEFGTGCLKVTPAHDLNDYELGVKHKLEVIDILNDNGTLNEKAQLLVGEDRFIARKKIGKLLEEAGQLLKVEEYTSNVGHSERSDAVIEPKLSMQWFLKMDEITQPAFKAVMEDIIQLHPPKFKNMYRVWMENVRDWCISRQLWWGHQIPVYYGPNGEVVVCGPDDVPPAGYVQDPDVLDTWFSSGLWPFSTLGWPDKSDDLAKFFPTSVLVTGYDILFFWVARMVLLGLFVTDGVAPFHTIALHGLVRDRFGKKMSKSRGNTVDPIEFMDKY
;
A
#
# COMPACT_ATOMS: atom_id res chain seq x y z
N MET A 1 -11.48 14.20 19.91
CA MET A 1 -11.67 12.74 20.03
C MET A 1 -12.28 12.46 21.39
N ASP A 2 -13.19 11.49 21.46
CA ASP A 2 -13.77 11.06 22.72
C ASP A 2 -12.71 10.36 23.58
N PRO A 3 -12.56 10.68 24.89
CA PRO A 3 -11.54 10.08 25.74
C PRO A 3 -11.70 8.55 25.90
N GLY A 4 -12.94 8.06 26.10
CA GLY A 4 -13.19 6.63 26.25
C GLY A 4 -12.85 5.82 25.01
N LEU A 5 -13.23 6.32 23.83
CA LEU A 5 -12.86 5.68 22.56
C LEU A 5 -11.35 5.74 22.30
N SER A 6 -10.67 6.83 22.69
CA SER A 6 -9.22 6.93 22.59
C SER A 6 -8.52 5.91 23.49
N ASN A 7 -9.00 5.74 24.72
CA ASN A 7 -8.49 4.72 25.66
C ASN A 7 -8.64 3.32 25.09
N ALA A 8 -9.77 3.00 24.45
CA ALA A 8 -9.98 1.72 23.78
C ALA A 8 -8.94 1.49 22.67
N VAL A 9 -8.68 2.50 21.85
CA VAL A 9 -7.68 2.41 20.76
C VAL A 9 -6.27 2.16 21.32
N LEU A 10 -5.85 2.90 22.33
CA LEU A 10 -4.54 2.73 22.96
C LEU A 10 -4.41 1.35 23.62
N SER A 11 -5.45 0.89 24.32
CA SER A 11 -5.47 -0.42 24.96
C SER A 11 -5.32 -1.56 23.94
N VAL A 12 -6.02 -1.50 22.80
CA VAL A 12 -5.89 -2.51 21.74
C VAL A 12 -4.51 -2.47 21.10
N PHE A 13 -3.95 -1.28 20.86
CA PHE A 13 -2.59 -1.17 20.32
C PHE A 13 -1.57 -1.83 21.25
N VAL A 14 -1.64 -1.54 22.55
CA VAL A 14 -0.73 -2.10 23.56
C VAL A 14 -0.85 -3.61 23.64
N ASP A 15 -2.08 -4.15 23.67
CA ASP A 15 -2.33 -5.59 23.73
C ASP A 15 -1.78 -6.31 22.49
N LEU A 16 -2.07 -5.79 21.29
CA LEU A 16 -1.54 -6.31 20.02
C LEU A 16 0.00 -6.27 19.99
N HIS A 17 0.60 -5.18 20.48
CA HIS A 17 2.05 -5.05 20.54
C HIS A 17 2.68 -6.05 21.53
N GLN A 18 2.13 -6.18 22.74
CA GLN A 18 2.60 -7.13 23.75
C GLN A 18 2.51 -8.58 23.27
N LYS A 19 1.47 -8.91 22.50
CA LYS A 19 1.30 -10.22 21.87
C LYS A 19 2.16 -10.41 20.60
N GLY A 20 3.00 -9.43 20.25
CA GLY A 20 3.90 -9.48 19.10
C GLY A 20 3.21 -9.43 17.74
N LYS A 21 1.94 -8.95 17.70
CA LYS A 21 1.17 -8.79 16.47
C LYS A 21 1.44 -7.45 15.79
N ILE A 22 1.82 -6.42 16.53
CA ILE A 22 2.28 -5.15 15.97
C ILE A 22 3.81 -5.10 15.99
N TYR A 23 4.40 -4.63 14.89
CA TYR A 23 5.85 -4.43 14.78
C TYR A 23 6.16 -3.18 13.97
N ARG A 24 7.36 -2.63 14.14
CA ARG A 24 7.91 -1.55 13.33
C ARG A 24 8.99 -2.11 12.40
N GLY A 25 8.93 -1.77 11.12
CA GLY A 25 9.89 -2.28 10.16
C GLY A 25 9.91 -1.53 8.84
N ILE A 26 10.99 -1.72 8.08
CA ILE A 26 11.09 -1.22 6.71
C ILE A 26 10.39 -2.22 5.79
N ARG A 27 9.37 -1.74 5.07
CA ARG A 27 8.65 -2.48 4.05
C ARG A 27 8.37 -1.60 2.85
N MET A 28 8.12 -2.22 1.71
CA MET A 28 7.56 -1.54 0.57
C MET A 28 6.11 -1.18 0.89
N VAL A 29 5.78 0.11 0.84
CA VAL A 29 4.43 0.63 1.07
C VAL A 29 3.97 1.44 -0.14
N ASN A 30 2.66 1.60 -0.29
CA ASN A 30 2.10 2.59 -1.18
C ASN A 30 2.26 3.96 -0.53
N TRP A 31 2.91 4.88 -1.21
CA TRP A 31 3.17 6.23 -0.73
C TRP A 31 2.38 7.26 -1.53
N ASP A 32 1.72 8.17 -0.85
CA ASP A 32 1.07 9.33 -1.45
C ASP A 32 2.06 10.52 -1.45
N PRO A 33 2.65 10.89 -2.59
CA PRO A 33 3.65 11.97 -2.63
C PRO A 33 3.05 13.36 -2.41
N LYS A 34 1.75 13.54 -2.64
CA LYS A 34 1.05 14.81 -2.40
C LYS A 34 0.63 14.94 -0.94
N GLY A 35 0.12 13.87 -0.35
CA GLY A 35 -0.22 13.81 1.06
C GLY A 35 0.97 13.55 1.97
N GLN A 36 2.09 13.10 1.41
CA GLN A 36 3.31 12.68 2.11
C GLN A 36 3.03 11.69 3.24
N THR A 37 2.25 10.67 2.93
CA THR A 37 1.84 9.64 3.88
C THR A 37 1.77 8.26 3.25
N ALA A 38 2.00 7.23 4.07
CA ALA A 38 1.75 5.84 3.69
C ALA A 38 0.25 5.57 3.53
N LEU A 39 -0.06 4.64 2.65
CA LEU A 39 -1.40 4.12 2.38
C LEU A 39 -1.42 2.60 2.55
N SER A 40 -2.55 2.05 2.98
CA SER A 40 -2.81 0.61 2.85
C SER A 40 -3.19 0.27 1.40
N ASP A 41 -3.12 -1.01 1.05
CA ASP A 41 -3.47 -1.47 -0.30
C ASP A 41 -4.91 -1.12 -0.68
N ASP A 42 -5.81 -1.14 0.29
CA ASP A 42 -7.23 -0.81 0.10
C ASP A 42 -7.48 0.69 -0.21
N GLU A 43 -6.56 1.60 0.16
CA GLU A 43 -6.65 3.04 -0.12
C GLU A 43 -6.12 3.40 -1.53
N VAL A 44 -5.74 2.40 -2.34
CA VAL A 44 -5.23 2.60 -3.69
C VAL A 44 -6.33 2.31 -4.71
N ILE A 45 -6.67 3.33 -5.50
CA ILE A 45 -7.65 3.22 -6.59
C ILE A 45 -6.92 3.03 -7.90
N MET A 46 -7.10 1.86 -8.54
CA MET A 46 -6.55 1.60 -9.85
C MET A 46 -7.33 2.36 -10.93
N LYS A 47 -6.62 3.13 -11.76
CA LYS A 47 -7.19 3.85 -12.89
C LYS A 47 -6.47 3.50 -14.17
N GLU A 48 -7.24 3.34 -15.24
CA GLU A 48 -6.69 3.22 -16.58
C GLU A 48 -6.19 4.58 -17.06
N VAL A 49 -4.92 4.68 -17.41
CA VAL A 49 -4.24 5.91 -17.81
C VAL A 49 -3.53 5.71 -19.14
N ALA A 50 -3.77 6.63 -20.07
CA ALA A 50 -2.97 6.71 -21.29
C ALA A 50 -1.53 7.12 -20.94
N SER A 51 -0.59 6.36 -21.38
CA SER A 51 0.82 6.41 -21.03
C SER A 51 1.67 6.15 -22.27
N LYS A 52 2.98 6.10 -22.11
CA LYS A 52 3.94 5.76 -23.17
C LYS A 52 4.86 4.66 -22.71
N LEU A 53 5.16 3.73 -23.62
CA LEU A 53 6.15 2.68 -23.40
C LEU A 53 7.42 3.06 -24.14
N TYR A 54 8.50 3.20 -23.40
CA TYR A 54 9.82 3.60 -23.89
C TYR A 54 10.70 2.36 -24.06
N TYR A 55 11.25 2.16 -25.25
CA TYR A 55 12.20 1.08 -25.55
C TYR A 55 13.61 1.66 -25.51
N ILE A 56 14.38 1.26 -24.50
CA ILE A 56 15.67 1.89 -24.15
C ILE A 56 16.78 0.86 -24.31
N ASN A 57 17.85 1.26 -24.98
CA ASN A 57 19.03 0.45 -25.26
C ASN A 57 20.06 0.59 -24.15
N TYR A 58 20.35 -0.50 -23.45
CA TYR A 58 21.45 -0.62 -22.49
C TYR A 58 22.63 -1.29 -23.19
N ARG A 59 23.75 -0.59 -23.28
CA ARG A 59 24.95 -1.12 -23.93
C ARG A 59 25.56 -2.22 -23.06
N ILE A 60 25.97 -3.33 -23.69
CA ILE A 60 26.71 -4.40 -22.99
C ILE A 60 28.12 -3.89 -22.67
N GLU A 61 28.54 -4.04 -21.42
CA GLU A 61 29.86 -3.60 -20.95
C GLU A 61 30.96 -4.26 -21.75
N GLY A 62 31.98 -3.45 -22.14
CA GLY A 62 33.09 -3.93 -22.94
C GLY A 62 32.82 -4.03 -24.45
N THR A 63 31.63 -3.64 -24.92
CA THR A 63 31.27 -3.60 -26.35
C THR A 63 30.86 -2.20 -26.78
N THR A 64 30.91 -1.93 -28.08
CA THR A 64 30.49 -0.65 -28.65
C THR A 64 29.15 -0.72 -29.38
N ASP A 65 28.76 -1.92 -29.81
CA ASP A 65 27.66 -2.18 -30.76
C ASP A 65 26.64 -3.22 -30.27
N GLN A 66 26.85 -3.80 -29.07
CA GLN A 66 25.90 -4.73 -28.49
C GLN A 66 25.02 -4.02 -27.45
N PHE A 67 23.72 -4.18 -27.60
CA PHE A 67 22.72 -3.59 -26.73
C PHE A 67 21.71 -4.64 -26.27
N LEU A 68 21.17 -4.40 -25.07
CA LEU A 68 20.01 -5.07 -24.56
C LEU A 68 18.90 -4.05 -24.42
N THR A 69 17.76 -4.27 -25.07
CA THR A 69 16.64 -3.32 -25.06
C THR A 69 15.66 -3.70 -23.96
N ILE A 70 15.33 -2.75 -23.11
CA ILE A 70 14.25 -2.86 -22.12
C ILE A 70 13.05 -2.02 -22.53
N ALA A 71 11.85 -2.36 -22.08
CA ALA A 71 10.65 -1.58 -22.25
C ALA A 71 10.12 -1.11 -20.88
N THR A 72 9.87 0.19 -20.73
CA THR A 72 9.39 0.77 -19.47
C THR A 72 8.40 1.92 -19.69
N THR A 73 7.40 2.02 -18.83
CA THR A 73 6.53 3.21 -18.76
C THR A 73 7.13 4.30 -17.86
N ARG A 74 8.22 3.99 -17.14
CA ARG A 74 8.84 4.86 -16.13
C ARG A 74 10.31 5.13 -16.42
N PRO A 75 10.67 5.82 -17.53
CA PRO A 75 12.06 6.10 -17.87
C PRO A 75 12.76 6.97 -16.82
N GLU A 76 12.04 7.74 -16.00
CA GLU A 76 12.60 8.52 -14.91
C GLU A 76 13.26 7.67 -13.81
N THR A 77 12.95 6.38 -13.71
CA THR A 77 13.51 5.50 -12.68
C THR A 77 14.77 4.75 -13.11
N ILE A 78 15.22 4.88 -14.38
CA ILE A 78 16.40 4.15 -14.86
C ILE A 78 17.68 4.48 -14.06
N MET A 79 17.76 5.68 -13.48
CA MET A 79 18.88 6.05 -12.63
C MET A 79 18.98 5.23 -11.35
N ALA A 80 17.89 4.55 -10.96
CA ALA A 80 17.83 3.65 -9.81
C ALA A 80 17.97 2.17 -10.18
N ASP A 81 18.15 1.82 -11.46
CA ASP A 81 18.30 0.43 -11.88
C ASP A 81 19.55 -0.19 -11.29
N VAL A 82 19.43 -1.40 -10.76
CA VAL A 82 20.54 -2.13 -10.12
C VAL A 82 20.88 -3.44 -10.82
N ALA A 83 20.01 -3.91 -11.70
CA ALA A 83 20.22 -5.07 -12.55
C ALA A 83 19.33 -5.02 -13.79
N ILE A 84 19.65 -5.84 -14.78
CA ILE A 84 18.72 -6.27 -15.82
C ILE A 84 18.46 -7.77 -15.59
N CYS A 85 17.19 -8.18 -15.55
CA CYS A 85 16.81 -9.56 -15.39
C CYS A 85 16.36 -10.16 -16.73
N ILE A 86 16.85 -11.38 -17.02
CA ILE A 86 16.49 -12.17 -18.19
C ILE A 86 15.99 -13.55 -17.75
N ASN A 87 15.17 -14.19 -18.57
CA ASN A 87 14.78 -15.57 -18.30
C ASN A 87 15.94 -16.52 -18.67
N PRO A 88 16.35 -17.45 -17.79
CA PRO A 88 17.45 -18.38 -18.05
C PRO A 88 17.20 -19.33 -19.23
N GLU A 89 15.92 -19.55 -19.59
CA GLU A 89 15.50 -20.43 -20.70
C GLU A 89 15.36 -19.66 -22.04
N ASP A 90 15.51 -18.33 -22.03
CA ASP A 90 15.38 -17.53 -23.24
C ASP A 90 16.63 -17.63 -24.13
N PRO A 91 16.53 -18.29 -25.31
CA PRO A 91 17.68 -18.52 -26.18
C PRO A 91 18.27 -17.22 -26.74
N ARG A 92 17.51 -16.13 -26.77
CA ARG A 92 17.95 -14.81 -27.26
C ARG A 92 19.06 -14.23 -26.41
N PHE A 93 19.08 -14.55 -25.10
CA PHE A 93 19.93 -13.90 -24.11
C PHE A 93 20.96 -14.80 -23.45
N THR A 94 21.03 -16.09 -23.79
CA THR A 94 21.98 -17.06 -23.18
C THR A 94 23.45 -16.60 -23.28
N HIS A 95 23.80 -15.86 -24.31
CA HIS A 95 25.16 -15.31 -24.53
C HIS A 95 25.47 -14.12 -23.61
N LEU A 96 24.49 -13.59 -22.86
CA LEU A 96 24.64 -12.47 -21.93
C LEU A 96 24.81 -12.91 -20.46
N LYS A 97 24.75 -14.19 -20.20
CA LYS A 97 24.93 -14.77 -18.86
C LYS A 97 26.24 -14.30 -18.23
N GLY A 98 26.16 -13.76 -17.01
CA GLY A 98 27.32 -13.26 -16.26
C GLY A 98 27.94 -11.97 -16.81
N LYS A 99 27.36 -11.37 -17.86
CA LYS A 99 27.77 -10.06 -18.36
C LYS A 99 27.14 -8.92 -17.58
N ARG A 100 27.55 -7.72 -17.91
CA ARG A 100 27.05 -6.48 -17.33
C ARG A 100 26.52 -5.55 -18.42
N ALA A 101 25.60 -4.68 -18.06
CA ALA A 101 25.08 -3.65 -18.93
C ALA A 101 25.33 -2.26 -18.35
N ILE A 102 25.39 -1.27 -19.21
CA ILE A 102 25.62 0.14 -18.84
C ILE A 102 24.30 0.88 -18.91
N ILE A 103 23.88 1.46 -17.78
CA ILE A 103 22.71 2.34 -17.73
C ILE A 103 22.95 3.55 -18.60
N PRO A 104 22.04 3.85 -19.54
CA PRO A 104 22.15 5.04 -20.37
C PRO A 104 22.17 6.33 -19.52
N LEU A 105 22.73 7.40 -20.08
CA LEU A 105 22.87 8.74 -19.52
C LEU A 105 23.83 8.84 -18.31
N ILE A 106 23.75 7.92 -17.34
CA ILE A 106 24.60 7.97 -16.12
C ILE A 106 25.82 7.05 -16.18
N ASN A 107 25.91 6.20 -17.20
CA ASN A 107 27.06 5.31 -17.46
C ASN A 107 27.43 4.37 -16.30
N ARG A 108 26.47 4.03 -15.42
CA ARG A 108 26.67 3.07 -14.33
C ARG A 108 26.56 1.64 -14.86
N SER A 109 27.54 0.79 -14.49
CA SER A 109 27.54 -0.64 -14.82
C SER A 109 26.69 -1.42 -13.83
N ILE A 110 25.79 -2.28 -14.32
CA ILE A 110 24.92 -3.14 -13.54
C ILE A 110 24.98 -4.60 -14.04
N PRO A 111 24.80 -5.61 -13.19
CA PRO A 111 24.81 -7.00 -13.60
C PRO A 111 23.58 -7.36 -14.44
N ILE A 112 23.74 -8.35 -15.31
CA ILE A 112 22.64 -9.09 -15.93
C ILE A 112 22.42 -10.34 -15.09
N ILE A 113 21.23 -10.46 -14.49
CA ILE A 113 20.82 -11.57 -13.65
C ILE A 113 19.80 -12.47 -14.35
N GLU A 114 19.64 -13.70 -13.87
CA GLU A 114 18.72 -14.67 -14.45
C GLU A 114 17.61 -15.02 -13.43
N ASP A 115 16.36 -14.92 -13.87
CA ASP A 115 15.22 -15.35 -13.07
C ASP A 115 14.05 -15.79 -13.95
N SER A 116 13.39 -16.88 -13.58
CA SER A 116 12.19 -17.41 -14.25
C SER A 116 10.96 -16.50 -14.09
N TYR A 117 11.03 -15.47 -13.25
CA TYR A 117 10.01 -14.45 -13.11
C TYR A 117 9.79 -13.67 -14.42
N VAL A 118 10.83 -13.51 -15.23
CA VAL A 118 10.72 -12.76 -16.49
C VAL A 118 9.97 -13.58 -17.53
N ASP A 119 8.85 -13.04 -18.00
CA ASP A 119 8.10 -13.60 -19.12
C ASP A 119 8.84 -13.30 -20.44
N MET A 120 9.21 -14.36 -21.18
CA MET A 120 9.95 -14.27 -22.43
C MET A 120 9.15 -13.61 -23.56
N GLU A 121 7.81 -13.65 -23.48
CA GLU A 121 6.90 -13.12 -24.50
C GLU A 121 6.43 -11.70 -24.20
N PHE A 122 6.62 -11.23 -22.95
CA PHE A 122 6.19 -9.90 -22.57
C PHE A 122 7.25 -8.84 -22.88
N GLY A 123 6.86 -7.78 -23.55
CA GLY A 123 7.71 -6.64 -23.90
C GLY A 123 8.92 -7.05 -24.77
N THR A 124 10.12 -6.92 -24.22
CA THR A 124 11.37 -7.33 -24.87
C THR A 124 11.91 -8.66 -24.36
N GLY A 125 11.27 -9.28 -23.36
CA GLY A 125 11.78 -10.44 -22.65
C GLY A 125 12.92 -10.11 -21.67
N CYS A 126 13.16 -8.83 -21.41
CA CYS A 126 14.14 -8.33 -20.45
C CYS A 126 13.47 -7.33 -19.51
N LEU A 127 13.80 -7.43 -18.23
CA LEU A 127 13.26 -6.57 -17.18
C LEU A 127 14.38 -5.74 -16.56
N LYS A 128 14.24 -4.42 -16.50
CA LYS A 128 15.06 -3.59 -15.63
C LYS A 128 14.62 -3.79 -14.19
N VAL A 129 15.54 -3.85 -13.25
CA VAL A 129 15.24 -4.12 -11.83
C VAL A 129 15.56 -2.89 -10.99
N THR A 130 14.51 -2.31 -10.40
CA THR A 130 14.56 -1.07 -9.61
C THR A 130 13.91 -1.28 -8.25
N PRO A 131 14.56 -1.93 -7.28
CA PRO A 131 13.96 -2.39 -6.03
C PRO A 131 13.33 -1.30 -5.16
N ALA A 132 13.74 -0.05 -5.30
CA ALA A 132 13.16 1.04 -4.53
C ALA A 132 11.80 1.54 -5.07
N HIS A 133 11.47 1.24 -6.34
CA HIS A 133 10.36 1.89 -7.05
C HIS A 133 9.34 0.93 -7.67
N ASP A 134 9.46 -0.36 -7.40
CA ASP A 134 8.53 -1.40 -7.80
C ASP A 134 8.55 -2.56 -6.81
N LEU A 135 7.36 -3.09 -6.46
CA LEU A 135 7.24 -4.17 -5.48
C LEU A 135 7.85 -5.49 -5.98
N ASN A 136 7.60 -5.85 -7.24
CA ASN A 136 8.13 -7.09 -7.82
C ASN A 136 9.64 -7.01 -7.98
N ASP A 137 10.14 -5.83 -8.38
CA ASP A 137 11.58 -5.56 -8.45
C ASP A 137 12.24 -5.63 -7.06
N TYR A 138 11.51 -5.21 -6.01
CA TYR A 138 11.98 -5.35 -4.62
C TYR A 138 12.11 -6.81 -4.21
N GLU A 139 11.14 -7.67 -4.54
CA GLU A 139 11.20 -9.10 -4.26
C GLU A 139 12.38 -9.77 -5.01
N LEU A 140 12.57 -9.42 -6.28
CA LEU A 140 13.77 -9.83 -7.05
C LEU A 140 15.04 -9.33 -6.38
N GLY A 141 15.06 -8.07 -5.93
CA GLY A 141 16.18 -7.46 -5.23
C GLY A 141 16.57 -8.23 -3.97
N VAL A 142 15.60 -8.63 -3.15
CA VAL A 142 15.82 -9.46 -1.96
C VAL A 142 16.36 -10.84 -2.34
N LYS A 143 15.74 -11.51 -3.31
CA LYS A 143 16.13 -12.85 -3.79
C LYS A 143 17.57 -12.87 -4.31
N HIS A 144 17.96 -11.86 -5.08
CA HIS A 144 19.27 -11.74 -5.70
C HIS A 144 20.28 -10.89 -4.91
N LYS A 145 19.90 -10.42 -3.70
CA LYS A 145 20.72 -9.58 -2.82
C LYS A 145 21.23 -8.30 -3.51
N LEU A 146 20.37 -7.66 -4.28
CA LEU A 146 20.68 -6.43 -4.98
C LEU A 146 20.62 -5.23 -4.02
N GLU A 147 21.34 -4.18 -4.36
CA GLU A 147 21.25 -2.90 -3.65
C GLU A 147 19.89 -2.24 -3.88
N VAL A 148 19.54 -1.29 -3.00
CA VAL A 148 18.32 -0.50 -3.11
C VAL A 148 18.69 0.97 -3.23
N ILE A 149 18.39 1.57 -4.37
CA ILE A 149 18.68 2.98 -4.67
C ILE A 149 17.35 3.73 -4.79
N ASP A 150 16.95 4.43 -3.73
CA ASP A 150 15.77 5.31 -3.76
C ASP A 150 16.19 6.69 -4.28
N ILE A 151 15.62 7.08 -5.42
CA ILE A 151 15.90 8.35 -6.11
C ILE A 151 14.80 9.39 -5.95
N LEU A 152 13.76 9.11 -5.16
CA LEU A 152 12.65 10.03 -4.94
C LEU A 152 12.64 10.58 -3.50
N ASN A 153 12.34 11.85 -3.37
CA ASN A 153 11.95 12.48 -2.13
C ASN A 153 10.48 12.13 -1.78
N ASP A 154 10.06 12.40 -0.56
CA ASP A 154 8.69 12.12 -0.08
C ASP A 154 7.61 12.83 -0.91
N ASN A 155 7.91 13.98 -1.48
CA ASN A 155 7.01 14.74 -2.35
C ASN A 155 7.05 14.30 -3.84
N GLY A 156 7.78 13.23 -4.18
CA GLY A 156 7.88 12.68 -5.52
C GLY A 156 8.79 13.45 -6.47
N THR A 157 9.65 14.36 -5.95
CA THR A 157 10.74 14.97 -6.73
C THR A 157 11.98 14.08 -6.70
N LEU A 158 12.85 14.18 -7.72
CA LEU A 158 14.10 13.45 -7.76
C LEU A 158 15.07 13.99 -6.70
N ASN A 159 15.73 13.09 -5.98
CA ASN A 159 16.78 13.42 -5.02
C ASN A 159 18.20 13.34 -5.65
N GLU A 160 19.24 13.59 -4.85
CA GLU A 160 20.62 13.62 -5.32
C GLU A 160 21.12 12.27 -5.87
N LYS A 161 20.55 11.13 -5.41
CA LYS A 161 20.93 9.80 -5.92
C LYS A 161 20.52 9.58 -7.38
N ALA A 162 19.57 10.35 -7.89
CA ALA A 162 19.19 10.34 -9.30
C ALA A 162 20.31 10.84 -10.22
N GLN A 163 21.23 11.68 -9.71
CA GLN A 163 22.35 12.31 -10.45
C GLN A 163 21.91 13.27 -11.57
N LEU A 164 20.74 13.06 -12.15
CA LEU A 164 20.16 13.90 -13.21
C LEU A 164 18.82 14.47 -12.73
N LEU A 165 18.53 15.70 -13.16
CA LEU A 165 17.25 16.37 -12.93
C LEU A 165 16.84 16.43 -11.44
N VAL A 166 17.83 16.57 -10.54
CA VAL A 166 17.61 16.67 -9.09
C VAL A 166 16.68 17.84 -8.78
N GLY A 167 15.68 17.60 -7.91
CA GLY A 167 14.64 18.56 -7.54
C GLY A 167 13.45 18.62 -8.50
N GLU A 168 13.51 18.00 -9.67
CA GLU A 168 12.41 17.96 -10.63
C GLU A 168 11.32 16.97 -10.18
N ASP A 169 10.05 17.32 -10.45
CA ASP A 169 8.95 16.40 -10.32
C ASP A 169 9.12 15.19 -11.25
N ARG A 170 8.79 14.00 -10.77
CA ARG A 170 8.98 12.72 -11.48
C ARG A 170 8.32 12.68 -12.86
N PHE A 171 7.17 13.32 -13.07
CA PHE A 171 6.50 13.35 -14.38
C PHE A 171 7.14 14.33 -15.34
N ILE A 172 7.71 15.44 -14.82
CA ILE A 172 8.52 16.36 -15.60
C ILE A 172 9.83 15.65 -15.99
N ALA A 173 10.48 15.00 -15.05
CA ALA A 173 11.68 14.21 -15.28
C ALA A 173 11.47 13.11 -16.32
N ARG A 174 10.34 12.38 -16.26
CA ARG A 174 9.97 11.35 -17.25
C ARG A 174 10.04 11.88 -18.68
N LYS A 175 9.46 13.06 -18.92
CA LYS A 175 9.46 13.70 -20.24
C LYS A 175 10.87 14.15 -20.65
N LYS A 176 11.64 14.70 -19.71
CA LYS A 176 13.01 15.18 -19.97
C LYS A 176 13.97 14.01 -20.22
N ILE A 177 13.89 12.94 -19.44
CA ILE A 177 14.71 11.71 -19.64
C ILE A 177 14.43 11.10 -21.01
N GLY A 178 13.16 11.02 -21.44
CA GLY A 178 12.83 10.55 -22.78
C GLY A 178 13.54 11.33 -23.88
N LYS A 179 13.60 12.67 -23.79
CA LYS A 179 14.35 13.52 -24.74
C LYS A 179 15.85 13.30 -24.66
N LEU A 180 16.42 13.23 -23.46
CA LEU A 180 17.86 12.99 -23.28
C LEU A 180 18.29 11.64 -23.87
N LEU A 181 17.46 10.61 -23.72
CA LEU A 181 17.68 9.28 -24.31
C LEU A 181 17.63 9.32 -25.84
N GLU A 182 16.72 10.11 -26.42
CA GLU A 182 16.61 10.33 -27.87
C GLU A 182 17.85 11.05 -28.39
N GLU A 183 18.26 12.16 -27.77
CA GLU A 183 19.45 12.93 -28.11
C GLU A 183 20.74 12.11 -28.00
N ALA A 184 20.81 11.19 -27.03
CA ALA A 184 21.93 10.27 -26.85
C ALA A 184 21.90 9.05 -27.79
N GLY A 185 20.88 8.91 -28.64
CA GLY A 185 20.70 7.75 -29.53
C GLY A 185 20.44 6.43 -28.79
N GLN A 186 19.97 6.50 -27.55
CA GLN A 186 19.72 5.34 -26.69
C GLN A 186 18.22 4.98 -26.58
N LEU A 187 17.35 5.78 -27.18
CA LEU A 187 15.91 5.51 -27.30
C LEU A 187 15.63 4.85 -28.67
N LEU A 188 15.19 3.58 -28.64
CA LEU A 188 14.89 2.85 -29.87
C LEU A 188 13.54 3.29 -30.49
N LYS A 189 12.51 3.36 -29.65
CA LYS A 189 11.15 3.79 -30.02
C LYS A 189 10.32 4.15 -28.80
N VAL A 190 9.20 4.83 -29.03
CA VAL A 190 8.15 5.09 -28.05
C VAL A 190 6.81 4.68 -28.64
N GLU A 191 6.01 3.98 -27.87
CA GLU A 191 4.66 3.54 -28.27
C GLU A 191 3.62 4.10 -27.30
N GLU A 192 2.42 4.40 -27.81
CA GLU A 192 1.27 4.68 -26.94
C GLU A 192 0.88 3.40 -26.19
N TYR A 193 0.68 3.54 -24.90
CA TYR A 193 0.41 2.42 -24.00
C TYR A 193 -0.64 2.79 -22.98
N THR A 194 -1.55 1.88 -22.69
CA THR A 194 -2.54 2.06 -21.62
C THR A 194 -2.19 1.15 -20.46
N SER A 195 -2.08 1.71 -19.27
CA SER A 195 -1.74 0.97 -18.05
C SER A 195 -2.68 1.30 -16.92
N ASN A 196 -2.87 0.35 -16.02
CA ASN A 196 -3.54 0.59 -14.75
C ASN A 196 -2.54 1.17 -13.76
N VAL A 197 -2.85 2.36 -13.25
CA VAL A 197 -1.98 3.11 -12.34
C VAL A 197 -2.70 3.35 -11.03
N GLY A 198 -2.05 3.04 -9.92
CA GLY A 198 -2.55 3.28 -8.57
C GLY A 198 -2.62 4.77 -8.24
N HIS A 199 -3.74 5.21 -7.70
CA HIS A 199 -3.96 6.58 -7.23
C HIS A 199 -4.38 6.55 -5.77
N SER A 200 -3.91 7.52 -4.99
CA SER A 200 -4.35 7.72 -3.61
C SER A 200 -5.84 8.06 -3.57
N GLU A 201 -6.61 7.34 -2.76
CA GLU A 201 -8.02 7.70 -2.50
C GLU A 201 -8.13 9.09 -1.85
N ARG A 202 -7.12 9.50 -1.08
CA ARG A 202 -7.11 10.76 -0.31
C ARG A 202 -6.84 11.99 -1.16
N SER A 203 -5.81 11.93 -2.01
CA SER A 203 -5.29 13.11 -2.73
C SER A 203 -5.49 13.07 -4.24
N ASP A 204 -5.92 11.92 -4.76
CA ASP A 204 -6.00 11.59 -6.19
C ASP A 204 -4.64 11.59 -6.93
N ALA A 205 -3.54 11.73 -6.21
CA ALA A 205 -2.20 11.65 -6.78
C ALA A 205 -1.85 10.20 -7.16
N VAL A 206 -1.04 10.04 -8.20
CA VAL A 206 -0.41 8.76 -8.50
C VAL A 206 0.49 8.37 -7.34
N ILE A 207 0.30 7.17 -6.81
CA ILE A 207 1.11 6.64 -5.72
C ILE A 207 2.52 6.26 -6.19
N GLU A 208 3.45 6.19 -5.23
CA GLU A 208 4.78 5.64 -5.45
C GLU A 208 5.02 4.43 -4.52
N PRO A 209 5.45 3.29 -5.04
CA PRO A 209 6.05 2.25 -4.19
C PRO A 209 7.27 2.82 -3.49
N LYS A 210 7.34 2.72 -2.16
CA LYS A 210 8.42 3.31 -1.36
C LYS A 210 8.79 2.42 -0.19
N LEU A 211 10.09 2.22 0.01
CA LEU A 211 10.60 1.60 1.23
C LEU A 211 10.53 2.62 2.36
N SER A 212 9.75 2.30 3.38
CA SER A 212 9.55 3.19 4.53
C SER A 212 9.51 2.42 5.84
N MET A 213 10.02 3.07 6.90
CA MET A 213 9.91 2.57 8.26
C MET A 213 8.52 2.90 8.78
N GLN A 214 7.68 1.89 8.91
CA GLN A 214 6.28 2.03 9.30
C GLN A 214 5.91 1.04 10.39
N TRP A 215 4.74 1.24 11.00
CA TRP A 215 4.11 0.29 11.91
C TRP A 215 3.16 -0.62 11.16
N PHE A 216 3.23 -1.91 11.46
CA PHE A 216 2.43 -2.94 10.80
C PHE A 216 1.73 -3.84 11.81
N LEU A 217 0.51 -4.25 11.46
CA LEU A 217 -0.19 -5.36 12.08
C LEU A 217 0.03 -6.63 11.24
N LYS A 218 0.55 -7.69 11.86
CA LYS A 218 0.70 -9.01 11.24
C LYS A 218 -0.68 -9.60 10.98
N MET A 219 -0.98 -9.90 9.74
CA MET A 219 -2.32 -10.33 9.35
C MET A 219 -2.48 -11.86 9.29
N ASP A 220 -1.42 -12.62 9.03
CA ASP A 220 -1.45 -14.07 8.81
C ASP A 220 -2.18 -14.86 9.89
N GLU A 221 -1.86 -14.64 11.16
CA GLU A 221 -2.49 -15.34 12.28
C GLU A 221 -3.85 -14.74 12.67
N ILE A 222 -3.99 -13.41 12.58
CA ILE A 222 -5.20 -12.70 13.03
C ILE A 222 -6.37 -12.89 12.07
N THR A 223 -6.09 -13.17 10.79
CA THR A 223 -7.11 -13.40 9.76
C THR A 223 -7.77 -14.76 9.86
N GLN A 224 -7.09 -15.78 10.37
CA GLN A 224 -7.60 -17.14 10.38
C GLN A 224 -8.92 -17.32 11.16
N PRO A 225 -9.07 -16.79 12.39
CA PRO A 225 -10.35 -16.83 13.09
C PRO A 225 -11.47 -16.10 12.35
N ALA A 226 -11.17 -14.94 11.77
CA ALA A 226 -12.12 -14.12 11.02
C ALA A 226 -12.55 -14.78 9.70
N PHE A 227 -11.63 -15.42 9.01
CA PHE A 227 -11.90 -16.23 7.83
C PHE A 227 -12.88 -17.36 8.16
N LYS A 228 -12.58 -18.14 9.20
CA LYS A 228 -13.43 -19.26 9.64
C LYS A 228 -14.81 -18.79 10.07
N ALA A 229 -14.90 -17.72 10.85
CA ALA A 229 -16.18 -17.20 11.34
C ALA A 229 -17.17 -16.91 10.21
N VAL A 230 -16.71 -16.42 9.07
CA VAL A 230 -17.54 -16.15 7.89
C VAL A 230 -17.72 -17.39 7.01
N MET A 231 -16.66 -18.19 6.81
CA MET A 231 -16.76 -19.39 5.95
C MET A 231 -17.66 -20.47 6.55
N GLU A 232 -17.70 -20.60 7.88
CA GLU A 232 -18.52 -21.57 8.63
C GLU A 232 -19.89 -21.00 9.05
N ASP A 233 -20.29 -19.81 8.54
CA ASP A 233 -21.56 -19.15 8.79
C ASP A 233 -21.84 -18.82 10.28
N ILE A 234 -20.81 -18.72 11.12
CA ILE A 234 -20.89 -18.11 12.46
C ILE A 234 -21.31 -16.64 12.30
N ILE A 235 -20.73 -15.96 11.31
CA ILE A 235 -21.15 -14.65 10.83
C ILE A 235 -21.72 -14.81 9.42
N GLN A 236 -23.01 -14.50 9.25
CA GLN A 236 -23.70 -14.62 7.98
C GLN A 236 -23.60 -13.36 7.15
N LEU A 237 -23.11 -13.45 5.90
CA LEU A 237 -23.11 -12.36 4.93
C LEU A 237 -24.37 -12.40 4.05
N HIS A 238 -25.08 -11.30 4.00
CA HIS A 238 -26.22 -11.11 3.08
C HIS A 238 -25.99 -9.93 2.12
N PRO A 239 -26.14 -10.13 0.79
CA PRO A 239 -26.39 -11.42 0.10
C PRO A 239 -25.16 -12.35 0.13
N PRO A 240 -25.34 -13.67 0.10
CA PRO A 240 -24.26 -14.67 0.23
C PRO A 240 -23.16 -14.56 -0.83
N LYS A 241 -23.41 -13.93 -1.98
CA LYS A 241 -22.41 -13.70 -3.05
C LYS A 241 -21.15 -12.99 -2.57
N PHE A 242 -21.26 -12.16 -1.52
CA PHE A 242 -20.12 -11.44 -0.94
C PHE A 242 -19.16 -12.32 -0.14
N LYS A 243 -19.60 -13.53 0.24
CA LYS A 243 -18.75 -14.52 0.94
C LYS A 243 -17.51 -14.88 0.11
N ASN A 244 -17.66 -15.01 -1.21
CA ASN A 244 -16.52 -15.27 -2.09
C ASN A 244 -15.55 -14.08 -2.18
N MET A 245 -16.05 -12.83 -2.24
CA MET A 245 -15.19 -11.64 -2.19
C MET A 245 -14.39 -11.59 -0.88
N TYR A 246 -15.08 -11.81 0.25
CA TYR A 246 -14.45 -11.85 1.57
C TYR A 246 -13.35 -12.92 1.63
N ARG A 247 -13.63 -14.12 1.10
CA ARG A 247 -12.67 -15.23 1.03
C ARG A 247 -11.41 -14.82 0.26
N VAL A 248 -11.56 -14.33 -0.97
CA VAL A 248 -10.44 -13.95 -1.83
C VAL A 248 -9.58 -12.86 -1.18
N TRP A 249 -10.20 -11.88 -0.52
CA TRP A 249 -9.46 -10.83 0.17
C TRP A 249 -8.67 -11.39 1.36
N MET A 250 -9.29 -12.21 2.21
CA MET A 250 -8.64 -12.81 3.38
C MET A 250 -7.48 -13.74 3.04
N GLU A 251 -7.58 -14.47 1.91
CA GLU A 251 -6.53 -15.37 1.43
C GLU A 251 -5.30 -14.62 0.88
N ASN A 252 -5.46 -13.35 0.48
CA ASN A 252 -4.41 -12.55 -0.15
C ASN A 252 -4.00 -11.31 0.66
N VAL A 253 -4.52 -11.15 1.87
CA VAL A 253 -4.21 -9.98 2.68
C VAL A 253 -2.75 -9.98 3.11
N ARG A 254 -2.10 -8.81 3.00
CA ARG A 254 -0.75 -8.57 3.50
C ARG A 254 -0.78 -7.92 4.88
N ASP A 255 0.38 -7.83 5.52
CA ASP A 255 0.53 -7.08 6.75
C ASP A 255 0.00 -5.65 6.57
N TRP A 256 -0.88 -5.24 7.46
CA TRP A 256 -1.56 -3.96 7.38
C TRP A 256 -0.65 -2.85 7.91
N CYS A 257 -0.27 -1.90 7.06
CA CYS A 257 0.41 -0.68 7.47
C CYS A 257 -0.59 0.20 8.24
N ILE A 258 -0.36 0.34 9.55
CA ILE A 258 -1.26 1.05 10.48
C ILE A 258 -0.79 2.46 10.84
N SER A 259 0.40 2.89 10.42
CA SER A 259 0.90 4.25 10.65
C SER A 259 0.58 5.19 9.49
N ARG A 260 0.25 6.43 9.82
CA ARG A 260 -0.02 7.52 8.88
C ARG A 260 0.69 8.79 9.33
N GLN A 261 1.28 9.51 8.39
CA GLN A 261 1.94 10.80 8.60
C GLN A 261 0.90 11.92 8.42
N LEU A 262 -0.07 11.98 9.33
CA LEU A 262 -1.19 12.91 9.30
C LEU A 262 -1.22 13.76 10.57
N TRP A 263 -1.77 14.95 10.44
CA TRP A 263 -1.93 15.85 11.60
C TRP A 263 -3.04 15.40 12.56
N TRP A 264 -4.13 14.82 12.04
CA TRP A 264 -5.28 14.39 12.84
C TRP A 264 -5.39 12.86 12.88
N GLY A 265 -5.45 12.32 14.08
CA GLY A 265 -5.61 10.89 14.32
C GLY A 265 -5.24 10.50 15.75
N HIS A 266 -5.37 9.23 16.09
CA HIS A 266 -4.85 8.68 17.35
C HIS A 266 -3.34 8.51 17.20
N GLN A 267 -2.57 9.32 17.93
CA GLN A 267 -1.10 9.25 17.89
C GLN A 267 -0.63 7.89 18.42
N ILE A 268 0.34 7.30 17.75
CA ILE A 268 0.89 6.00 18.13
C ILE A 268 1.51 6.08 19.53
N PRO A 269 1.11 5.19 20.47
CA PRO A 269 1.48 5.29 21.88
C PRO A 269 2.86 4.70 22.16
N VAL A 270 3.84 5.01 21.33
CA VAL A 270 5.21 4.55 21.42
C VAL A 270 6.12 5.75 21.67
N TYR A 271 7.06 5.60 22.60
CA TYR A 271 7.95 6.67 23.05
C TYR A 271 9.40 6.21 22.89
N TYR A 272 10.23 7.08 22.35
CA TYR A 272 11.65 6.85 22.09
C TYR A 272 12.51 7.61 23.08
N GLY A 273 13.37 6.91 23.78
CA GLY A 273 14.37 7.48 24.67
C GLY A 273 15.60 8.00 23.94
N PRO A 274 16.43 8.80 24.62
CA PRO A 274 17.59 9.47 24.01
C PRO A 274 18.69 8.50 23.53
N ASN A 275 18.72 7.26 24.03
CA ASN A 275 19.71 6.26 23.61
C ASN A 275 19.06 5.16 22.71
N GLY A 276 17.86 5.40 22.20
CA GLY A 276 17.15 4.47 21.33
C GLY A 276 16.26 3.47 22.07
N GLU A 277 16.00 3.66 23.35
CA GLU A 277 15.03 2.86 24.11
C GLU A 277 13.63 3.09 23.54
N VAL A 278 12.80 2.04 23.56
CA VAL A 278 11.43 2.08 23.07
C VAL A 278 10.48 1.64 24.18
N VAL A 279 9.50 2.47 24.49
CA VAL A 279 8.47 2.19 25.49
C VAL A 279 7.09 2.37 24.86
N VAL A 280 6.20 1.41 25.07
CA VAL A 280 4.80 1.49 24.67
C VAL A 280 3.96 1.80 25.91
N CYS A 281 3.20 2.88 25.86
CA CYS A 281 2.40 3.37 26.97
C CYS A 281 0.90 3.17 26.70
N GLY A 282 0.21 2.53 27.65
CA GLY A 282 -1.24 2.45 27.65
C GLY A 282 -1.89 3.76 28.09
N PRO A 283 -3.24 3.81 28.18
CA PRO A 283 -3.96 5.04 28.50
C PRO A 283 -3.63 5.61 29.89
N ASP A 284 -3.29 4.75 30.86
CA ASP A 284 -2.99 5.14 32.23
C ASP A 284 -1.48 5.26 32.52
N ASP A 285 -0.63 4.95 31.54
CA ASP A 285 0.81 4.99 31.71
C ASP A 285 1.35 6.42 31.55
N VAL A 286 2.35 6.74 32.36
CA VAL A 286 3.10 7.99 32.23
C VAL A 286 4.42 7.69 31.50
N PRO A 287 4.64 8.24 30.32
CA PRO A 287 5.88 8.03 29.60
C PRO A 287 7.09 8.57 30.43
N PRO A 288 8.25 7.91 30.34
CA PRO A 288 9.44 8.34 31.05
C PRO A 288 9.87 9.77 30.66
N ALA A 289 10.40 10.52 31.58
CA ALA A 289 10.86 11.88 31.33
C ALA A 289 11.95 11.92 30.25
N GLY A 290 11.83 12.84 29.30
CA GLY A 290 12.77 12.97 28.15
C GLY A 290 12.55 12.04 26.97
N TYR A 291 11.51 11.20 27.00
CA TYR A 291 11.11 10.40 25.86
C TYR A 291 10.21 11.20 24.91
N VAL A 292 10.35 10.95 23.63
CA VAL A 292 9.57 11.61 22.57
C VAL A 292 8.60 10.60 21.97
N GLN A 293 7.33 10.98 21.88
CA GLN A 293 6.29 10.14 21.27
C GLN A 293 6.49 10.02 19.76
N ASP A 294 6.15 8.86 19.20
CA ASP A 294 6.10 8.63 17.77
C ASP A 294 5.22 9.70 17.09
N PRO A 295 5.73 10.40 16.05
CA PRO A 295 4.99 11.48 15.41
C PRO A 295 3.79 11.02 14.60
N ASP A 296 3.75 9.75 14.21
CA ASP A 296 2.70 9.20 13.36
C ASP A 296 1.41 8.95 14.14
N VAL A 297 0.32 8.92 13.39
CA VAL A 297 -1.00 8.53 13.91
C VAL A 297 -1.43 7.19 13.33
N LEU A 298 -2.37 6.53 14.00
CA LEU A 298 -2.97 5.29 13.52
C LEU A 298 -3.88 5.54 12.31
N ASP A 299 -3.94 4.55 11.45
CA ASP A 299 -4.93 4.48 10.37
C ASP A 299 -6.35 4.62 10.94
N THR A 300 -7.18 5.41 10.27
CA THR A 300 -8.59 5.62 10.63
C THR A 300 -9.34 4.31 10.81
N TRP A 301 -9.04 3.31 9.99
CA TRP A 301 -9.71 2.00 10.05
C TRP A 301 -9.26 1.15 11.24
N PHE A 302 -8.15 1.48 11.89
CA PHE A 302 -7.76 0.84 13.14
C PHE A 302 -8.76 1.19 14.26
N SER A 303 -9.01 2.47 14.49
CA SER A 303 -9.99 2.91 15.48
C SER A 303 -11.43 2.53 15.07
N SER A 304 -11.78 2.66 13.80
CA SER A 304 -13.10 2.28 13.27
C SER A 304 -13.38 0.79 13.39
N GLY A 305 -12.35 -0.05 13.35
CA GLY A 305 -12.46 -1.50 13.56
C GLY A 305 -12.84 -1.91 14.98
N LEU A 306 -12.75 -1.01 15.95
CA LEU A 306 -13.14 -1.25 17.34
C LEU A 306 -14.59 -0.89 17.63
N TRP A 307 -15.30 -0.31 16.68
CA TRP A 307 -16.64 0.23 16.84
C TRP A 307 -17.63 -0.72 17.53
N PRO A 308 -17.69 -2.03 17.26
CA PRO A 308 -18.69 -2.93 17.83
C PRO A 308 -18.70 -3.01 19.36
N PHE A 309 -17.57 -2.75 20.00
CA PHE A 309 -17.40 -2.86 21.44
C PHE A 309 -16.91 -1.57 22.10
N SER A 310 -16.09 -0.75 21.44
CA SER A 310 -15.58 0.49 22.01
C SER A 310 -16.68 1.52 22.27
N THR A 311 -17.68 1.62 21.39
CA THR A 311 -18.84 2.50 21.56
C THR A 311 -19.78 2.08 22.68
N LEU A 312 -19.66 0.84 23.14
CA LEU A 312 -20.42 0.28 24.26
C LEU A 312 -19.66 0.31 25.59
N GLY A 313 -18.52 1.05 25.62
CA GLY A 313 -17.76 1.33 26.82
C GLY A 313 -16.55 0.44 27.07
N TRP A 314 -16.24 -0.55 26.19
CA TRP A 314 -15.02 -1.34 26.31
C TRP A 314 -13.77 -0.41 26.34
N PRO A 315 -12.74 -0.66 27.17
CA PRO A 315 -12.44 -1.88 27.94
C PRO A 315 -13.18 -2.01 29.28
N ASP A 316 -13.94 -1.00 29.70
CA ASP A 316 -14.70 -1.08 30.93
C ASP A 316 -15.88 -2.04 30.81
N LYS A 317 -16.29 -2.59 31.94
CA LYS A 317 -17.50 -3.41 32.03
C LYS A 317 -18.71 -2.48 32.15
N SER A 318 -19.48 -2.34 31.08
CA SER A 318 -20.70 -1.55 31.07
C SER A 318 -21.94 -2.43 30.87
N ASP A 319 -23.10 -1.95 31.31
CA ASP A 319 -24.38 -2.62 31.10
C ASP A 319 -24.72 -2.68 29.60
N ASP A 320 -24.33 -1.65 28.84
CA ASP A 320 -24.53 -1.60 27.38
C ASP A 320 -23.68 -2.65 26.66
N LEU A 321 -22.42 -2.81 27.05
CA LEU A 321 -21.57 -3.86 26.49
C LEU A 321 -22.14 -5.26 26.80
N ALA A 322 -22.55 -5.49 28.03
CA ALA A 322 -23.13 -6.77 28.42
C ALA A 322 -24.45 -7.11 27.70
N LYS A 323 -25.21 -6.08 27.33
CA LYS A 323 -26.55 -6.25 26.70
C LYS A 323 -26.50 -6.27 25.17
N PHE A 324 -25.66 -5.44 24.55
CA PHE A 324 -25.69 -5.18 23.11
C PHE A 324 -24.52 -5.78 22.34
N PHE A 325 -23.52 -6.32 23.03
CA PHE A 325 -22.44 -7.06 22.38
C PHE A 325 -22.59 -8.57 22.69
N PRO A 326 -22.53 -9.48 21.68
CA PRO A 326 -22.43 -9.23 20.23
C PRO A 326 -23.66 -8.57 19.61
N THR A 327 -23.44 -7.78 18.56
CA THR A 327 -24.51 -7.12 17.81
C THR A 327 -25.24 -8.12 16.91
N SER A 328 -26.58 -8.05 16.86
CA SER A 328 -27.38 -8.98 16.06
C SER A 328 -27.18 -8.79 14.56
N VAL A 329 -27.25 -7.53 14.06
CA VAL A 329 -27.16 -7.21 12.64
C VAL A 329 -26.34 -5.94 12.43
N LEU A 330 -25.34 -6.01 11.54
CA LEU A 330 -24.67 -4.87 10.95
C LEU A 330 -25.23 -4.62 9.55
N VAL A 331 -25.62 -3.37 9.25
CA VAL A 331 -26.05 -2.95 7.90
C VAL A 331 -25.07 -1.92 7.36
N THR A 332 -24.46 -2.18 6.20
CA THR A 332 -23.48 -1.27 5.60
C THR A 332 -23.37 -1.43 4.07
N GLY A 333 -22.72 -0.48 3.40
CA GLY A 333 -22.40 -0.59 2.00
C GLY A 333 -21.34 -1.68 1.73
N TYR A 334 -21.45 -2.35 0.61
CA TYR A 334 -20.49 -3.38 0.22
C TYR A 334 -19.09 -2.82 -0.07
N ASP A 335 -18.99 -1.55 -0.37
CA ASP A 335 -17.74 -0.85 -0.72
C ASP A 335 -16.77 -0.70 0.44
N ILE A 336 -17.25 -0.83 1.68
CA ILE A 336 -16.42 -0.80 2.89
C ILE A 336 -16.33 -2.18 3.57
N LEU A 337 -16.60 -3.25 2.83
CA LEU A 337 -16.50 -4.62 3.34
C LEU A 337 -15.09 -4.91 3.89
N PHE A 338 -14.05 -4.50 3.17
CA PHE A 338 -12.66 -4.76 3.57
C PHE A 338 -12.11 -3.68 4.49
N PHE A 339 -12.46 -2.42 4.25
CA PHE A 339 -12.03 -1.31 5.08
C PHE A 339 -12.54 -1.39 6.52
N TRP A 340 -13.81 -1.72 6.68
CA TRP A 340 -14.47 -1.64 7.97
C TRP A 340 -14.94 -3.00 8.49
N VAL A 341 -15.75 -3.72 7.72
CA VAL A 341 -16.39 -4.95 8.21
C VAL A 341 -15.36 -6.02 8.57
N ALA A 342 -14.43 -6.31 7.65
CA ALA A 342 -13.40 -7.30 7.87
C ALA A 342 -12.53 -6.93 9.09
N ARG A 343 -12.18 -5.65 9.24
CA ARG A 343 -11.39 -5.16 10.37
C ARG A 343 -12.14 -5.22 11.70
N MET A 344 -13.44 -4.94 11.71
CA MET A 344 -14.26 -5.14 12.90
C MET A 344 -14.32 -6.63 13.31
N VAL A 345 -14.43 -7.53 12.36
CA VAL A 345 -14.43 -8.97 12.63
C VAL A 345 -13.07 -9.44 13.15
N LEU A 346 -11.97 -9.02 12.51
CA LEU A 346 -10.60 -9.33 12.92
C LEU A 346 -10.32 -8.88 14.35
N LEU A 347 -10.49 -7.58 14.59
CA LEU A 347 -10.16 -6.97 15.88
C LEU A 347 -11.15 -7.38 16.95
N GLY A 348 -12.43 -7.54 16.61
CA GLY A 348 -13.44 -8.03 17.53
C GLY A 348 -13.11 -9.41 18.07
N LEU A 349 -12.86 -10.38 17.19
CA LEU A 349 -12.49 -11.74 17.59
C LEU A 349 -11.19 -11.76 18.41
N PHE A 350 -10.22 -10.93 18.05
CA PHE A 350 -8.94 -10.85 18.78
C PHE A 350 -9.11 -10.28 20.19
N VAL A 351 -9.82 -9.15 20.32
CA VAL A 351 -9.94 -8.39 21.57
C VAL A 351 -10.87 -9.06 22.56
N THR A 352 -11.88 -9.80 22.07
CA THR A 352 -12.91 -10.42 22.90
C THR A 352 -12.74 -11.93 23.05
N ASP A 353 -11.53 -12.44 22.87
CA ASP A 353 -11.16 -13.86 23.03
C ASP A 353 -12.05 -14.80 22.20
N GLY A 354 -12.30 -14.42 20.94
CA GLY A 354 -12.99 -15.25 19.96
C GLY A 354 -14.51 -15.03 19.87
N VAL A 355 -15.05 -14.03 20.53
CA VAL A 355 -16.49 -13.70 20.39
C VAL A 355 -16.71 -12.95 19.08
N ALA A 356 -17.52 -13.50 18.18
CA ALA A 356 -17.87 -12.85 16.92
C ALA A 356 -18.68 -11.56 17.17
N PRO A 357 -18.27 -10.41 16.62
CA PRO A 357 -18.90 -9.12 16.94
C PRO A 357 -20.32 -8.96 16.37
N PHE A 358 -20.68 -9.77 15.36
CA PHE A 358 -21.97 -9.74 14.68
C PHE A 358 -22.48 -11.16 14.41
N HIS A 359 -23.79 -11.34 14.39
CA HIS A 359 -24.40 -12.57 13.87
C HIS A 359 -24.64 -12.48 12.36
N THR A 360 -25.08 -11.30 11.90
CA THR A 360 -25.42 -11.07 10.48
C THR A 360 -24.85 -9.76 10.00
N ILE A 361 -24.29 -9.76 8.79
CA ILE A 361 -23.82 -8.58 8.07
C ILE A 361 -24.63 -8.45 6.79
N ALA A 362 -25.45 -7.39 6.70
CA ALA A 362 -26.29 -7.09 5.55
C ALA A 362 -25.62 -5.99 4.70
N LEU A 363 -25.20 -6.34 3.50
CA LEU A 363 -24.50 -5.47 2.57
C LEU A 363 -25.47 -4.94 1.53
N HIS A 364 -25.70 -3.61 1.56
CA HIS A 364 -26.59 -2.95 0.61
C HIS A 364 -25.80 -2.37 -0.59
N GLY A 365 -26.53 -2.03 -1.66
CA GLY A 365 -26.00 -1.32 -2.82
C GLY A 365 -25.70 0.14 -2.52
N LEU A 366 -25.00 0.79 -3.45
CA LEU A 366 -24.66 2.21 -3.36
C LEU A 366 -25.59 3.04 -4.25
N VAL A 367 -25.98 4.20 -3.77
CA VAL A 367 -26.68 5.19 -4.59
C VAL A 367 -25.70 5.77 -5.60
N ARG A 368 -26.12 5.77 -6.87
CA ARG A 368 -25.31 6.22 -8.00
C ARG A 368 -26.02 7.36 -8.73
N ASP A 369 -25.21 8.23 -9.31
CA ASP A 369 -25.74 9.29 -10.18
C ASP A 369 -26.20 8.71 -11.54
N ARG A 370 -26.76 9.58 -12.39
CA ARG A 370 -27.24 9.22 -13.74
C ARG A 370 -26.18 8.65 -14.68
N PHE A 371 -24.91 8.80 -14.33
CA PHE A 371 -23.77 8.26 -15.07
C PHE A 371 -23.23 6.96 -14.46
N GLY A 372 -23.91 6.41 -13.44
CA GLY A 372 -23.50 5.20 -12.74
C GLY A 372 -22.34 5.41 -11.75
N LYS A 373 -21.94 6.64 -11.45
CA LYS A 373 -20.87 6.94 -10.49
C LYS A 373 -21.44 7.00 -9.07
N LYS A 374 -20.67 6.47 -8.10
CA LYS A 374 -20.99 6.57 -6.66
C LYS A 374 -21.18 8.04 -6.28
N MET A 375 -22.31 8.36 -5.65
CA MET A 375 -22.54 9.71 -5.10
C MET A 375 -21.62 9.97 -3.91
N SER A 376 -20.99 11.15 -3.89
CA SER A 376 -20.21 11.62 -2.75
C SER A 376 -20.19 13.15 -2.69
N LYS A 377 -20.10 13.71 -1.49
CA LYS A 377 -20.00 15.16 -1.29
C LYS A 377 -18.78 15.75 -1.99
N SER A 378 -17.64 15.05 -1.96
CA SER A 378 -16.40 15.48 -2.60
C SER A 378 -16.49 15.58 -4.13
N ARG A 379 -17.39 14.82 -4.76
CA ARG A 379 -17.64 14.86 -6.21
C ARG A 379 -18.73 15.84 -6.61
N GLY A 380 -19.47 16.39 -5.64
CA GLY A 380 -20.58 17.32 -5.91
C GLY A 380 -21.75 16.70 -6.70
N ASN A 381 -21.87 15.36 -6.71
CA ASN A 381 -22.91 14.63 -7.44
C ASN A 381 -23.98 14.02 -6.51
N THR A 382 -24.11 14.55 -5.30
CA THR A 382 -25.15 14.15 -4.35
C THR A 382 -26.45 14.86 -4.65
N VAL A 383 -27.56 14.16 -4.43
CA VAL A 383 -28.91 14.73 -4.46
C VAL A 383 -29.36 14.95 -3.00
N ASP A 384 -29.89 16.13 -2.72
CA ASP A 384 -30.48 16.42 -1.41
C ASP A 384 -31.76 15.56 -1.26
N PRO A 385 -31.86 14.72 -0.21
CA PRO A 385 -33.06 13.94 0.03
C PRO A 385 -34.34 14.79 0.17
N ILE A 386 -34.21 16.00 0.72
CA ILE A 386 -35.36 16.92 0.88
C ILE A 386 -35.87 17.40 -0.49
N GLU A 387 -34.96 17.85 -1.37
CA GLU A 387 -35.33 18.23 -2.74
C GLU A 387 -35.99 17.07 -3.52
N PHE A 388 -35.55 15.85 -3.25
CA PHE A 388 -36.13 14.66 -3.87
C PHE A 388 -37.53 14.37 -3.31
N MET A 389 -37.73 14.51 -1.99
CA MET A 389 -39.03 14.32 -1.34
C MET A 389 -40.04 15.37 -1.75
N ASP A 390 -39.61 16.63 -1.95
CA ASP A 390 -40.48 17.71 -2.41
C ASP A 390 -40.91 17.55 -3.87
N LYS A 391 -40.14 16.77 -4.65
CA LYS A 391 -40.41 16.58 -6.09
C LYS A 391 -41.31 15.39 -6.38
N TYR A 392 -41.33 14.38 -5.53
CA TYR A 392 -42.03 13.10 -5.71
C TYR A 392 -42.88 12.75 -4.48
#